data_be7de97ac205137a83d9998c06bb6e65
#
_entry.id   be7de97ac205137a83d9998c06bb6e65
#
_cell.length_a   1.000
_cell.length_b   1.000
_cell.length_c   1.000
_cell.angle_alpha   90.00
_cell.angle_beta   90.00
_cell.angle_gamma   90.00
#
_symmetry.space_group_name_H-M   'P 1'
#
loop_
_entity.id
_entity.type
_entity.pdbx_description
1 polymer ?
#
loop_
_entity_poly.entity_id
_entity_poly.type
_entity_poly.pdbx_seq_one_letter_code
_entity_poly.pdbx_strand_id
1 'polypeptide(L)'
;MAKRDGTVDLRIKRTQKSIKNAFYELIEEEGFDHISVKDITERAMISRNTFYLHYNDKFDLLNKICDELVFKLFLGVGKQLRRETRKLRVDTYGAASVIKMGIKTIEEDREAYRILLTSSGSDL
;
A
#
# COMPACT_ATOMS: atom_id res chain seq x y z
N MET A 1 -11.69 -25.12 12.90
CA MET A 1 -12.19 -23.95 12.18
C MET A 1 -11.19 -22.81 12.14
N ALA A 2 -10.53 -22.46 13.22
CA ALA A 2 -9.51 -21.43 13.26
C ALA A 2 -8.34 -21.68 12.28
N LYS A 3 -7.97 -22.94 12.06
CA LYS A 3 -6.89 -23.32 11.13
C LYS A 3 -7.25 -23.10 9.65
N ARG A 4 -8.53 -23.22 9.31
CA ARG A 4 -9.02 -22.94 7.94
C ARG A 4 -8.96 -21.46 7.63
N ASP A 5 -9.36 -20.64 8.56
CA ASP A 5 -9.39 -19.18 8.39
C ASP A 5 -7.99 -18.62 8.22
N GLY A 6 -7.02 -19.12 9.00
CA GLY A 6 -5.61 -18.72 8.86
C GLY A 6 -5.01 -19.09 7.51
N THR A 7 -5.34 -20.28 6.95
CA THR A 7 -4.86 -20.72 5.65
C THR A 7 -5.48 -19.90 4.52
N VAL A 8 -6.77 -19.60 4.60
CA VAL A 8 -7.48 -18.75 3.62
C VAL A 8 -6.91 -17.35 3.65
N ASP A 9 -6.68 -16.77 4.84
CA ASP A 9 -6.08 -15.44 4.98
C ASP A 9 -4.69 -15.36 4.38
N LEU A 10 -3.86 -16.39 4.55
CA LEU A 10 -2.52 -16.44 3.96
C LEU A 10 -2.57 -16.50 2.42
N ARG A 11 -3.49 -17.27 1.86
CA ARG A 11 -3.68 -17.33 0.41
C ARG A 11 -4.13 -15.99 -0.14
N ILE A 12 -5.09 -15.36 0.51
CA ILE A 12 -5.59 -14.04 0.12
C ILE A 12 -4.44 -13.02 0.15
N LYS A 13 -3.68 -12.99 1.22
CA LYS A 13 -2.55 -12.07 1.36
C LYS A 13 -1.47 -12.29 0.29
N ARG A 14 -1.16 -13.55 -0.01
CA ARG A 14 -0.18 -13.88 -1.07
C ARG A 14 -0.67 -13.42 -2.43
N THR A 15 -1.94 -13.67 -2.73
CA THR A 15 -2.56 -13.25 -3.98
C THR A 15 -2.54 -11.74 -4.11
N GLN A 16 -2.95 -11.02 -3.07
CA GLN A 16 -2.94 -9.57 -3.05
C GLN A 16 -1.52 -9.01 -3.21
N LYS A 17 -0.54 -9.63 -2.58
CA LYS A 17 0.86 -9.24 -2.71
C LYS A 17 1.37 -9.45 -4.14
N SER A 18 1.04 -10.58 -4.76
CA SER A 18 1.40 -10.84 -6.16
C SER A 18 0.78 -9.83 -7.11
N ILE A 19 -0.48 -9.48 -6.90
CA ILE A 19 -1.18 -8.47 -7.69
C ILE A 19 -0.51 -7.10 -7.52
N LYS A 20 -0.22 -6.69 -6.30
CA LYS A 20 0.43 -5.40 -6.01
C LYS A 20 1.81 -5.31 -6.62
N ASN A 21 2.62 -6.36 -6.48
CA ASN A 21 3.96 -6.39 -7.06
C ASN A 21 3.92 -6.27 -8.58
N ALA A 22 3.03 -7.03 -9.23
CA ALA A 22 2.82 -6.95 -10.67
C ALA A 22 2.38 -5.55 -11.09
N PHE A 23 1.48 -4.95 -10.33
CA PHE A 23 0.97 -3.61 -10.58
C PHE A 23 2.09 -2.56 -10.49
N TYR A 24 2.91 -2.60 -9.45
CA TYR A 24 4.04 -1.68 -9.30
C TYR A 24 5.04 -1.81 -10.45
N GLU A 25 5.41 -3.03 -10.81
CA GLU A 25 6.32 -3.27 -11.92
C GLU A 25 5.78 -2.72 -13.24
N LEU A 26 4.51 -2.97 -13.53
CA LEU A 26 3.86 -2.52 -14.76
C LEU A 26 3.73 -1.00 -14.81
N ILE A 27 3.37 -0.36 -13.70
CA ILE A 27 3.31 1.11 -13.64
C ILE A 27 4.68 1.71 -13.94
N GLU A 28 5.73 1.14 -13.38
CA GLU A 28 7.10 1.63 -13.59
C GLU A 28 7.56 1.44 -15.05
N GLU A 29 7.20 0.32 -15.66
CA GLU A 29 7.58 0.00 -17.04
C GLU A 29 6.76 0.77 -18.08
N GLU A 30 5.46 0.86 -17.91
CA GLU A 30 4.53 1.31 -18.95
C GLU A 30 3.66 2.50 -18.55
N GLY A 31 3.53 2.80 -17.27
CA GLY A 31 2.63 3.81 -16.75
C GLY A 31 1.21 3.26 -16.54
N PHE A 32 0.49 3.89 -15.62
CA PHE A 32 -0.85 3.43 -15.21
C PHE A 32 -1.86 3.38 -16.36
N ASP A 33 -1.82 4.39 -17.24
CA ASP A 33 -2.80 4.49 -18.33
C ASP A 33 -2.66 3.40 -19.38
N HIS A 34 -1.48 2.81 -19.49
CA HIS A 34 -1.16 1.83 -20.54
C HIS A 34 -1.28 0.39 -20.09
N ILE A 35 -1.64 0.13 -18.86
CA ILE A 35 -1.79 -1.23 -18.32
C ILE A 35 -3.26 -1.63 -18.18
N SER A 36 -3.51 -2.92 -18.33
CA SER A 36 -4.84 -3.50 -18.19
C SER A 36 -4.88 -4.56 -17.09
N VAL A 37 -6.08 -4.99 -16.68
CA VAL A 37 -6.24 -6.12 -15.77
C VAL A 37 -5.58 -7.37 -16.36
N LYS A 38 -5.67 -7.56 -17.67
CA LYS A 38 -5.00 -8.68 -18.35
C LYS A 38 -3.49 -8.66 -18.11
N ASP A 39 -2.86 -7.50 -18.27
CA ASP A 39 -1.42 -7.35 -18.03
C ASP A 39 -1.05 -7.67 -16.59
N ILE A 40 -1.83 -7.17 -15.66
CA ILE A 40 -1.61 -7.40 -14.22
C ILE A 40 -1.72 -8.89 -13.89
N THR A 41 -2.78 -9.55 -14.35
CA THR A 41 -3.03 -10.96 -14.04
C THR A 41 -2.02 -11.88 -14.69
N GLU A 42 -1.60 -11.59 -15.91
CA GLU A 42 -0.55 -12.35 -16.57
C GLU A 42 0.78 -12.27 -15.82
N ARG A 43 1.17 -11.08 -15.41
CA ARG A 43 2.42 -10.90 -14.63
C ARG A 43 2.32 -11.51 -13.24
N ALA A 44 1.19 -11.38 -12.58
CA ALA A 44 0.96 -11.97 -11.26
C ALA A 44 0.75 -13.48 -11.30
N MET A 45 0.59 -14.05 -12.49
CA MET A 45 0.35 -15.48 -12.71
C MET A 45 -0.93 -15.97 -12.04
N ILE A 46 -1.99 -15.19 -12.16
CA ILE A 46 -3.32 -15.51 -11.63
C ILE A 46 -4.36 -15.38 -12.73
N SER A 47 -5.56 -15.93 -12.51
CA SER A 47 -6.68 -15.75 -13.42
C SER A 47 -7.34 -14.39 -13.23
N ARG A 48 -8.06 -13.91 -14.25
CA ARG A 48 -8.87 -12.70 -14.13
C ARG A 48 -9.95 -12.85 -13.07
N ASN A 49 -10.54 -14.03 -12.96
CA ASN A 49 -11.53 -14.31 -11.92
C ASN A 49 -10.94 -14.10 -10.52
N THR A 50 -9.72 -14.56 -10.30
CA THR A 50 -9.03 -14.35 -9.03
C THR A 50 -8.83 -12.87 -8.75
N PHE A 51 -8.43 -12.09 -9.77
CA PHE A 51 -8.29 -10.63 -9.63
C PHE A 51 -9.63 -10.00 -9.21
N TYR A 52 -10.72 -10.35 -9.90
CA TYR A 52 -12.04 -9.76 -9.64
C TYR A 52 -12.65 -10.19 -8.31
N LEU A 53 -12.12 -11.21 -7.64
CA LEU A 53 -12.49 -11.53 -6.26
C LEU A 53 -12.01 -10.45 -5.28
N HIS A 54 -10.94 -9.73 -5.63
CA HIS A 54 -10.31 -8.76 -4.73
C HIS A 54 -10.52 -7.31 -5.16
N TYR A 55 -10.58 -7.05 -6.47
CA TYR A 55 -10.63 -5.70 -7.03
C TYR A 55 -11.61 -5.65 -8.20
N ASN A 56 -12.31 -4.54 -8.34
CA ASN A 56 -13.26 -4.35 -9.45
C ASN A 56 -12.54 -4.03 -10.77
N ASP A 57 -11.47 -3.26 -10.71
CA ASP A 57 -10.66 -2.84 -11.85
C ASP A 57 -9.30 -2.31 -11.35
N LYS A 58 -8.49 -1.78 -12.27
CA LYS A 58 -7.18 -1.22 -11.89
C LYS A 58 -7.29 0.05 -11.06
N PHE A 59 -8.37 0.83 -11.22
CA PHE A 59 -8.62 2.03 -10.41
C PHE A 59 -8.94 1.65 -8.97
N ASP A 60 -9.76 0.63 -8.78
CA ASP A 60 -10.07 0.09 -7.46
C ASP A 60 -8.81 -0.43 -6.76
N LEU A 61 -7.95 -1.13 -7.50
CA LEU A 61 -6.67 -1.60 -7.00
C LEU A 61 -5.80 -0.43 -6.54
N LEU A 62 -5.68 0.60 -7.36
CA LEU A 62 -4.91 1.81 -7.02
C LEU A 62 -5.45 2.47 -5.76
N ASN A 63 -6.77 2.65 -5.69
CA ASN A 63 -7.41 3.28 -4.53
C ASN A 63 -7.17 2.48 -3.25
N LYS A 64 -7.29 1.16 -3.30
CA LYS A 64 -7.05 0.32 -2.13
C LYS A 64 -5.60 0.34 -1.67
N ILE A 65 -4.65 0.38 -2.61
CA ILE A 65 -3.24 0.55 -2.29
C ILE A 65 -2.99 1.88 -1.59
N CYS A 66 -3.52 2.96 -2.14
CA CYS A 66 -3.38 4.30 -1.55
C CYS A 66 -4.01 4.36 -0.15
N ASP A 67 -5.19 3.77 0.01
CA ASP A 67 -5.88 3.72 1.31
C ASP A 67 -5.05 2.95 2.34
N GLU A 68 -4.45 1.83 1.96
CA GLU A 68 -3.58 1.05 2.86
C GLU A 68 -2.34 1.84 3.29
N LEU A 69 -1.71 2.55 2.35
CA LEU A 69 -0.52 3.36 2.65
C LEU A 69 -0.86 4.53 3.59
N VAL A 70 -1.96 5.22 3.31
CA VAL A 70 -2.44 6.33 4.15
C VAL A 70 -2.82 5.82 5.54
N PHE A 71 -3.50 4.69 5.62
CA PHE A 71 -3.90 4.08 6.89
C PHE A 71 -2.68 3.68 7.73
N LYS A 72 -1.66 3.07 7.11
CA LYS A 72 -0.39 2.75 7.78
C LYS A 72 0.30 4.00 8.34
N LEU A 73 0.37 5.05 7.52
CA LEU A 73 0.96 6.31 7.93
C LEU A 73 0.21 6.92 9.11
N PHE A 74 -1.12 6.94 9.02
CA PHE A 74 -1.99 7.46 10.06
C PHE A 74 -1.83 6.69 11.38
N LEU A 75 -1.78 5.36 11.33
CA LEU A 75 -1.58 4.53 12.52
C LEU A 75 -0.21 4.78 13.16
N GLY A 76 0.85 4.86 12.36
CA GLY A 76 2.20 5.10 12.86
C GLY A 76 2.32 6.45 13.56
N VAL A 77 1.87 7.50 12.90
CA VAL A 77 1.87 8.86 13.45
C VAL A 77 0.95 8.95 14.67
N GLY A 78 -0.24 8.35 14.61
CA GLY A 78 -1.19 8.35 15.71
C GLY A 78 -0.66 7.67 16.97
N LYS A 79 0.02 6.55 16.82
CA LYS A 79 0.65 5.84 17.95
C LYS A 79 1.73 6.69 18.61
N GLN A 80 2.57 7.34 17.80
CA GLN A 80 3.63 8.18 18.32
C GLN A 80 3.05 9.42 19.02
N LEU A 81 2.04 10.04 18.43
CA LEU A 81 1.35 11.18 19.02
C LEU A 81 0.74 10.82 20.38
N ARG A 82 0.11 9.64 20.49
CA ARG A 82 -0.46 9.18 21.78
C ARG A 82 0.62 8.98 22.83
N ARG A 83 1.78 8.44 22.46
CA ARG A 83 2.91 8.26 23.38
C ARG A 83 3.39 9.60 23.93
N GLU A 84 3.55 10.59 23.06
CA GLU A 84 3.98 11.93 23.45
C GLU A 84 2.96 12.61 24.34
N THR A 85 1.66 12.48 24.03
CA THR A 85 0.58 13.02 24.85
C THR A 85 0.55 12.39 26.25
N ARG A 86 0.80 11.07 26.36
CA ARG A 86 0.87 10.39 27.64
C ARG A 86 2.00 10.90 28.54
N LYS A 87 3.11 11.33 27.92
CA LYS A 87 4.23 11.89 28.65
C LYS A 87 4.01 13.33 29.08
N LEU A 88 2.87 13.91 28.73
CA LEU A 88 2.55 15.33 28.97
C LEU A 88 3.61 16.30 28.41
N ARG A 89 4.29 15.84 27.36
CA ARG A 89 5.33 16.62 26.68
C ARG A 89 4.90 16.91 25.27
N VAL A 90 4.29 18.07 25.06
CA VAL A 90 4.19 18.64 23.73
C VAL A 90 5.31 19.68 23.64
N ASP A 91 6.54 19.19 23.62
CA ASP A 91 7.71 20.01 23.40
C ASP A 91 8.29 19.73 22.00
N THR A 92 9.34 20.41 21.67
CA THR A 92 10.05 20.25 20.38
C THR A 92 10.50 18.81 20.14
N TYR A 93 10.82 18.06 21.18
CA TYR A 93 11.27 16.67 21.09
C TYR A 93 10.10 15.74 20.73
N GLY A 94 8.92 15.99 21.29
CA GLY A 94 7.72 15.22 20.96
C GLY A 94 7.31 15.41 19.50
N ALA A 95 7.33 16.64 19.02
CA ALA A 95 7.05 16.95 17.61
C ALA A 95 8.06 16.28 16.68
N ALA A 96 9.36 16.33 17.03
CA ALA A 96 10.40 15.66 16.24
C ALA A 96 10.19 14.14 16.20
N SER A 97 9.75 13.53 17.29
CA SER A 97 9.45 12.10 17.38
C SER A 97 8.31 11.69 16.45
N VAL A 98 7.24 12.47 16.40
CA VAL A 98 6.09 12.24 15.48
C VAL A 98 6.53 12.36 14.03
N ILE A 99 7.32 13.37 13.70
CA ILE A 99 7.86 13.58 12.34
C ILE A 99 8.75 12.40 11.94
N LYS A 100 9.64 11.95 12.81
CA LYS A 100 10.50 10.78 12.56
C LYS A 100 9.69 9.52 12.28
N MET A 101 8.62 9.30 13.04
CA MET A 101 7.75 8.13 12.83
C MET A 101 7.05 8.21 11.47
N GLY A 102 6.59 9.38 11.06
CA GLY A 102 5.99 9.59 9.74
C GLY A 102 7.00 9.30 8.62
N ILE A 103 8.20 9.82 8.72
CA ILE A 103 9.28 9.58 7.76
C ILE A 103 9.62 8.09 7.68
N LYS A 104 9.76 7.44 8.83
CA LYS A 104 10.06 6.00 8.90
C LYS A 104 8.98 5.17 8.19
N THR A 105 7.71 5.49 8.42
CA THR A 105 6.59 4.80 7.79
C THR A 105 6.62 4.95 6.27
N ILE A 106 6.92 6.14 5.78
CA ILE A 106 7.06 6.40 4.33
C ILE A 106 8.25 5.63 3.77
N GLU A 107 9.37 5.60 4.48
CA GLU A 107 10.57 4.86 4.05
C GLU A 107 10.35 3.35 3.95
N GLU A 108 9.56 2.77 4.83
CA GLU A 108 9.22 1.34 4.78
C GLU A 108 8.50 0.96 3.48
N ASP A 109 7.70 1.86 2.94
CA ASP A 109 6.97 1.67 1.69
C ASP A 109 7.50 2.61 0.58
N ARG A 110 8.77 2.98 0.66
CA ARG A 110 9.43 3.97 -0.20
C ARG A 110 9.21 3.72 -1.69
N GLU A 111 9.37 2.48 -2.12
CA GLU A 111 9.22 2.10 -3.53
C GLU A 111 7.80 2.34 -4.02
N ALA A 112 6.80 1.96 -3.23
CA ALA A 112 5.40 2.19 -3.56
C ALA A 112 5.09 3.68 -3.68
N TYR A 113 5.53 4.50 -2.72
CA TYR A 113 5.34 5.95 -2.77
C TYR A 113 6.04 6.56 -3.98
N ARG A 114 7.27 6.15 -4.26
CA ARG A 114 8.03 6.63 -5.41
C ARG A 114 7.29 6.36 -6.70
N ILE A 115 6.87 5.13 -6.92
CA ILE A 115 6.19 4.70 -8.14
C ILE A 115 4.87 5.45 -8.32
N LEU A 116 4.05 5.50 -7.28
CA LEU A 116 2.73 6.12 -7.35
C LEU A 116 2.81 7.64 -7.53
N LEU A 117 3.72 8.30 -6.83
CA LEU A 117 3.87 9.76 -6.92
C LEU A 117 4.52 10.20 -8.23
N THR A 118 5.54 9.50 -8.70
CA THR A 118 6.22 9.87 -9.95
C THR A 118 5.38 9.56 -11.18
N SER A 119 4.69 8.42 -11.19
CA SER A 119 3.86 8.03 -12.34
C SER A 119 2.60 8.89 -12.46
N SER A 120 2.03 9.33 -11.35
CA SER A 120 0.88 10.24 -11.34
C SER A 120 1.27 11.67 -11.69
N GLY A 121 2.50 12.07 -11.36
CA GLY A 121 3.00 13.42 -11.60
C GLY A 121 3.35 13.70 -13.06
N SER A 122 3.61 12.67 -13.85
CA SER A 122 3.97 12.84 -15.26
C SER A 122 2.81 13.25 -16.14
N ASP A 123 1.57 13.09 -15.69
CA ASP A 123 0.36 13.44 -16.45
C ASP A 123 -0.17 14.84 -16.08
N LEU A 124 0.49 15.51 -15.19
CA LEU A 124 0.17 16.88 -14.81
C LEU A 124 1.11 17.86 -15.48
#